data_4e92e9d7bc1471e97e70c83f6661285f
#
_entry.id   4e92e9d7bc1471e97e70c83f6661285f
#
_cell.length_a   1.000
_cell.length_b   1.000
_cell.length_c   1.000
_cell.angle_alpha   90.00
_cell.angle_beta   90.00
_cell.angle_gamma   90.00
#
_symmetry.space_group_name_H-M   'P 1'
#
loop_
_entity.id
_entity.type
_entity.pdbx_description
1 polymer ?
#
loop_
_entity_poly.entity_id
_entity_poly.type
_entity_poly.pdbx_seq_one_letter_code
_entity_poly.pdbx_strand_id
1 'polypeptide(L)' 'MLAIRLARMGKKKKPFYSVVVIDKRRPRNGRFVEVVGTYDPLKKPAEVKLDAERIKYWLGCGAQPSDTVRSFLHNQKIA' A
#
# COMPACT_ATOMS: atom_id res chain seq x y z
N MET A 1 -2.33 0.08 16.20
CA MET A 1 -3.29 -0.22 15.13
C MET A 1 -2.57 -0.18 13.78
N LEU A 2 -2.72 -1.22 13.00
CA LEU A 2 -2.05 -1.33 11.70
C LEU A 2 -2.90 -0.74 10.58
N ALA A 3 -2.24 -0.13 9.60
CA ALA A 3 -2.87 0.40 8.41
C ALA A 3 -2.10 -0.03 7.18
N ILE A 4 -2.80 -0.15 6.05
CA ILE A 4 -2.19 -0.39 4.75
C ILE A 4 -2.43 0.86 3.91
N ARG A 5 -1.37 1.52 3.46
CA ARG A 5 -1.50 2.78 2.73
C ARG A 5 -0.38 2.95 1.72
N LEU A 6 -0.51 3.98 0.88
CA LEU A 6 0.54 4.36 -0.05
C LEU A 6 1.57 5.24 0.64
N ALA A 7 2.83 4.97 0.37
CA ALA A 7 3.94 5.83 0.75
C ALA A 7 4.62 6.33 -0.51
N ARG A 8 4.81 7.63 -0.61
CA ARG A 8 5.46 8.21 -1.78
C ARG A 8 6.94 7.92 -1.78
N MET A 9 7.40 7.35 -2.86
CA MET A 9 8.81 7.08 -3.14
C MET A 9 9.20 7.77 -4.45
N GLY A 10 10.48 7.78 -4.78
CA GLY A 10 10.94 8.30 -6.05
C GLY A 10 11.22 9.79 -6.04
N LYS A 11 11.53 10.33 -7.22
CA LYS A 11 11.97 11.70 -7.40
C LYS A 11 10.79 12.66 -7.62
N LYS A 12 11.06 13.94 -7.46
CA LYS A 12 10.09 15.04 -7.51
C LYS A 12 9.20 15.04 -8.76
N LYS A 13 9.74 14.65 -9.93
CA LYS A 13 9.00 14.64 -11.20
C LYS A 13 8.58 13.24 -11.65
N LYS A 14 8.93 12.19 -10.89
CA LYS A 14 8.59 10.81 -11.20
C LYS A 14 8.05 10.15 -9.94
N PRO A 15 6.80 10.44 -9.56
CA PRO A 15 6.22 9.84 -8.37
C PRO A 15 6.07 8.33 -8.54
N PHE A 16 6.48 7.62 -7.52
CA PHE A 16 6.35 6.17 -7.42
C PHE A 16 5.87 5.89 -6.00
N TYR A 17 4.96 4.95 -5.86
CA TYR A 17 4.37 4.67 -4.56
C TYR A 17 4.58 3.22 -4.18
N SER A 18 4.84 2.99 -2.88
CA SER A 18 4.82 1.66 -2.30
C SER A 18 3.55 1.50 -1.49
N VAL A 19 2.95 0.32 -1.55
CA VAL A 19 1.85 -0.05 -0.67
C VAL A 19 2.46 -0.67 0.57
N VAL A 20 2.28 -0.03 1.71
CA VAL A 20 3.00 -0.40 2.93
C VAL A 20 2.04 -0.68 4.08
N VAL A 21 2.47 -1.58 4.97
CA VAL A 21 1.82 -1.80 6.25
C VAL A 21 2.56 -0.96 7.28
N ILE A 22 1.82 -0.16 8.04
CA ILE A 22 2.40 0.75 9.02
C ILE A 22 1.58 0.74 10.30
N ASP A 23 2.25 0.95 11.43
CA ASP A 23 1.58 1.13 12.71
C ASP A 23 1.24 2.62 12.89
N LYS A 24 -0.03 2.93 13.00
CA LYS A 24 -0.52 4.31 13.15
C LYS A 24 0.00 5.02 14.38
N ARG A 25 0.47 4.28 15.39
CA ARG A 25 1.02 4.86 16.62
C ARG A 25 2.45 5.34 16.46
N ARG A 26 3.13 4.94 15.39
CA ARG A 26 4.50 5.39 15.14
C ARG A 26 4.52 6.77 14.50
N PRO A 27 5.60 7.56 14.71
CA PRO A 27 5.74 8.85 14.05
C PRO A 27 5.68 8.72 12.54
N ARG A 28 5.34 9.84 11.88
CA ARG A 28 5.22 9.91 10.42
C ARG A 28 6.46 9.38 9.69
N ASN A 29 7.64 9.52 10.29
CA ASN A 29 8.91 9.03 9.75
C ASN A 29 9.25 7.62 10.24
N GLY A 30 8.32 6.94 10.90
CA GLY A 30 8.53 5.60 11.41
C GLY A 30 8.72 4.60 10.28
N ARG A 31 9.45 3.52 10.60
CA ARG A 31 9.69 2.45 9.64
C ARG A 31 8.41 1.72 9.31
N PHE A 32 8.29 1.32 8.05
CA PHE A 32 7.21 0.46 7.63
C PHE A 32 7.37 -0.92 8.27
N VAL A 33 6.24 -1.56 8.57
CA VAL A 33 6.26 -2.95 9.03
C VAL A 33 6.63 -3.85 7.85
N GLU A 34 6.02 -3.60 6.69
CA GLU A 34 6.27 -4.41 5.49
C GLU A 34 5.81 -3.64 4.26
N VAL A 35 6.50 -3.87 3.13
CA VAL A 35 6.05 -3.38 1.82
C VAL A 35 5.31 -4.54 1.14
N VAL A 36 4.05 -4.31 0.79
CA VAL A 36 3.18 -5.36 0.24
C VAL A 36 2.75 -5.09 -1.20
N GLY A 37 3.31 -4.07 -1.82
CA GLY A 37 3.01 -3.78 -3.21
C GLY A 37 3.63 -2.50 -3.70
N THR A 38 3.41 -2.21 -4.98
CA THR A 38 3.90 -1.00 -5.63
C THR A 38 2.83 -0.44 -6.56
N TYR A 39 2.88 0.88 -6.76
CA TYR A 39 1.96 1.58 -7.66
C TYR A 39 2.76 2.59 -8.49
N ASP A 40 2.67 2.47 -9.81
CA ASP A 40 3.32 3.39 -10.74
C ASP A 40 2.25 4.11 -11.57
N PRO A 41 1.92 5.37 -11.22
CA PRO A 41 0.89 6.11 -11.94
C PRO A 41 1.36 6.64 -13.29
N LEU A 42 2.67 6.62 -13.57
CA LEU A 42 3.21 7.14 -14.82
C LEU A 42 3.08 6.17 -15.98
N LYS A 43 2.88 4.89 -15.69
CA LYS A 43 2.64 3.90 -16.75
C LYS A 43 1.22 4.03 -17.27
N LYS A 44 1.05 3.70 -18.55
CA LYS A 44 -0.26 3.75 -19.22
C LYS A 44 -0.63 2.36 -19.74
N PRO A 45 -1.60 1.67 -19.12
CA PRO A 45 -2.31 2.08 -17.89
C PRO A 45 -1.42 2.04 -16.66
N ALA A 46 -1.82 2.73 -15.61
CA ALA A 46 -1.09 2.72 -14.34
C ALA A 46 -0.88 1.30 -13.85
N GLU A 47 0.32 1.00 -13.38
CA GLU A 47 0.66 -0.35 -12.93
C GLU A 47 0.52 -0.45 -11.42
N VAL A 48 -0.27 -1.42 -10.97
CA VAL A 48 -0.43 -1.74 -9.56
C VAL A 48 -0.05 -3.20 -9.35
N LYS A 49 1.00 -3.45 -8.59
CA LYS A 49 1.43 -4.79 -8.22
C LYS A 49 1.19 -4.98 -6.73
N LEU A 50 0.41 -5.98 -6.36
CA LEU A 50 0.07 -6.26 -4.98
C LEU A 50 0.43 -7.69 -4.63
N ASP A 51 1.00 -7.87 -3.43
CA ASP A 51 1.21 -9.21 -2.86
C ASP A 51 -0.07 -9.61 -2.12
N ALA A 52 -0.95 -10.31 -2.84
CA ALA A 52 -2.27 -10.66 -2.34
C ALA A 52 -2.20 -11.49 -1.05
N GLU A 53 -1.27 -12.43 -0.97
CA GLU A 53 -1.14 -13.30 0.22
C GLU A 53 -0.78 -12.49 1.46
N ARG A 54 0.20 -11.59 1.31
CA ARG A 54 0.63 -10.76 2.45
C ARG A 54 -0.45 -9.75 2.84
N ILE A 55 -1.13 -9.17 1.86
CA ILE A 55 -2.23 -8.25 2.15
C ILE A 55 -3.35 -8.96 2.90
N LYS A 56 -3.74 -10.14 2.45
CA LYS A 56 -4.77 -10.94 3.14
C LYS A 56 -4.34 -11.28 4.57
N TYR A 57 -3.06 -11.62 4.76
CA TYR A 57 -2.53 -11.88 6.10
C TYR A 57 -2.72 -10.66 7.01
N TRP A 58 -2.32 -9.48 6.55
CA TRP A 58 -2.41 -8.27 7.36
C TRP A 58 -3.86 -7.82 7.60
N LEU A 59 -4.73 -8.00 6.60
CA LEU A 59 -6.16 -7.74 6.79
C LEU A 59 -6.73 -8.67 7.87
N GLY A 60 -6.30 -9.93 7.88
CA GLY A 60 -6.69 -10.88 8.92
C GLY A 60 -6.17 -10.48 10.31
N CYS A 61 -5.08 -9.74 10.37
CA CYS A 61 -4.53 -9.19 11.61
C CYS A 61 -5.21 -7.88 12.04
N GLY A 62 -6.19 -7.41 11.30
CA GLY A 62 -6.93 -6.19 11.61
C GLY A 62 -6.36 -4.92 10.98
N ALA A 63 -5.39 -5.03 10.07
CA ALA A 63 -4.89 -3.86 9.36
C ALA A 63 -5.99 -3.22 8.53
N GLN A 64 -6.07 -1.89 8.55
CA GLN A 64 -7.12 -1.16 7.85
C GLN A 64 -6.56 -0.49 6.60
N PRO A 65 -7.08 -0.80 5.40
CA PRO A 65 -6.61 -0.17 4.18
C PRO A 65 -7.15 1.25 4.05
N SER A 66 -6.32 2.14 3.48
CA SER A 66 -6.78 3.47 3.09
C SER A 66 -7.80 3.34 1.96
N ASP A 67 -8.53 4.42 1.67
CA ASP A 67 -9.52 4.41 0.60
C ASP A 67 -8.90 4.06 -0.75
N THR A 68 -7.73 4.59 -1.06
CA THR A 68 -7.03 4.29 -2.30
C THR A 68 -6.63 2.82 -2.37
N VAL A 69 -6.05 2.29 -1.29
CA VAL A 69 -5.66 0.87 -1.23
C VAL A 69 -6.88 -0.02 -1.32
N ARG A 70 -7.97 0.34 -0.64
CA ARG A 70 -9.22 -0.42 -0.70
C ARG A 70 -9.72 -0.52 -2.14
N SER A 71 -9.63 0.56 -2.90
CA SER A 71 -10.00 0.60 -4.31
C SER A 71 -9.15 -0.38 -5.13
N PHE A 72 -7.83 -0.40 -4.89
CA PHE A 72 -6.94 -1.35 -5.55
C PHE A 72 -7.29 -2.80 -5.23
N LEU A 73 -7.58 -3.08 -3.97
CA LEU A 73 -7.96 -4.43 -3.53
C LEU A 73 -9.23 -4.88 -4.21
N HIS A 74 -10.21 -4.00 -4.29
CA HIS A 74 -11.48 -4.28 -4.95
C HIS A 74 -11.28 -4.58 -6.44
N ASN A 75 -10.51 -3.75 -7.13
CA ASN A 75 -10.25 -3.91 -8.56
C ASN A 75 -9.52 -5.21 -8.88
N GLN A 76 -8.66 -5.68 -7.99
CA GLN A 76 -7.91 -6.93 -8.16
C GLN A 76 -8.59 -8.12 -7.48
N LYS A 77 -9.77 -7.93 -6.92
CA LYS A 77 -10.57 -8.97 -6.27
C LYS A 77 -9.83 -9.65 -5.11
N ILE A 78 -9.03 -8.89 -4.37
CA ILE A 78 -8.30 -9.41 -3.21
C ILE A 78 -9.16 -9.35 -1.94
N ALA A 79 -10.00 -8.35 -1.82
CA ALA A 79 -10.85 -8.18 -0.65
C ALA A 79 -12.16 -7.51 -1.02
#